data_64fa013ca65c1ab5ebde4b1fe5d639a9
#
_entry.id   64fa013ca65c1ab5ebde4b1fe5d639a9
#
_cell.length_a   1.000
_cell.length_b   1.000
_cell.length_c   1.000
_cell.angle_alpha   90.00
_cell.angle_beta   90.00
_cell.angle_gamma   90.00
#
_symmetry.space_group_name_H-M   'P 1'
#
loop_
_entity.id
_entity.type
_entity.pdbx_description
1 polymer ?
#
loop_
_entity_poly.entity_id
_entity_poly.type
_entity_poly.pdbx_seq_one_letter_code
_entity_poly.pdbx_strand_id
1 'polypeptide(L)'
;MFDDDDADHEPRPHELSPDVQALINNGLEFLDKAREELEASKAKFSVVSFWTAVEILLKVPLVHEHWSLVCSKKTTPKKQAYRNGDFQSITYEETRSLLRDVLEKPLPPDTHNAFEKVRKHRNRVVHFYHSAFTYADQEQIQKEQADAWFALNRFMRDQWLSIFDEPLTLKRALDEDGMLRNSLFYADAKFRYLKPELDGLKKQGCSVSA
;
A
#
# COMPACT_ATOMS: atom_id res chain seq x y z
N MET A 1 -35.75 -6.30 -31.07
CA MET A 1 -36.08 -5.23 -30.15
C MET A 1 -35.18 -5.50 -28.98
N PHE A 2 -33.91 -4.99 -29.08
CA PHE A 2 -32.89 -5.12 -28.06
C PHE A 2 -32.85 -3.76 -27.38
N ASP A 3 -33.23 -3.74 -26.11
CA ASP A 3 -33.15 -2.55 -25.28
C ASP A 3 -31.66 -2.35 -24.91
N ASP A 4 -31.03 -1.40 -25.62
CA ASP A 4 -29.75 -0.80 -25.25
C ASP A 4 -29.99 0.24 -24.12
N ASP A 5 -30.22 -0.23 -22.91
CA ASP A 5 -30.18 0.59 -21.69
C ASP A 5 -28.83 0.42 -20.96
N ASP A 6 -27.72 0.58 -21.68
CA ASP A 6 -26.45 1.02 -21.07
C ASP A 6 -26.49 2.55 -20.91
N ALA A 7 -27.42 2.99 -20.04
CA ALA A 7 -27.41 4.36 -19.56
C ALA A 7 -26.05 4.61 -18.87
N ASP A 8 -25.26 5.52 -19.45
CA ASP A 8 -24.09 6.15 -18.81
C ASP A 8 -24.51 6.64 -17.42
N HIS A 9 -24.36 5.76 -16.44
CA HIS A 9 -24.54 6.13 -15.05
C HIS A 9 -23.30 6.91 -14.63
N GLU A 10 -23.35 8.24 -14.73
CA GLU A 10 -22.34 9.08 -14.14
C GLU A 10 -22.27 8.77 -12.64
N PRO A 11 -21.11 8.34 -12.13
CA PRO A 11 -20.97 7.97 -10.73
C PRO A 11 -21.33 9.18 -9.84
N ARG A 12 -22.09 8.96 -8.78
CA ARG A 12 -22.39 9.98 -7.78
C ARG A 12 -21.08 10.55 -7.24
N PRO A 13 -21.02 11.83 -6.79
CA PRO A 13 -19.79 12.55 -6.45
C PRO A 13 -18.85 11.88 -5.43
N HIS A 14 -19.24 10.76 -4.85
CA HIS A 14 -18.46 9.96 -3.86
C HIS A 14 -18.37 8.47 -4.21
N GLU A 15 -18.82 8.06 -5.39
CA GLU A 15 -18.79 6.65 -5.80
C GLU A 15 -17.52 6.37 -6.62
N LEU A 16 -16.69 5.44 -6.11
CA LEU A 16 -15.50 5.02 -6.81
C LEU A 16 -15.87 4.24 -8.08
N SER A 17 -15.14 4.45 -9.16
CA SER A 17 -15.36 3.68 -10.38
C SER A 17 -15.13 2.17 -10.11
N PRO A 18 -15.82 1.28 -10.85
CA PRO A 18 -15.63 -0.17 -10.71
C PRO A 18 -14.17 -0.61 -10.85
N ASP A 19 -13.40 0.02 -11.72
CA ASP A 19 -11.96 -0.26 -11.93
C ASP A 19 -11.15 0.07 -10.67
N VAL A 20 -11.43 1.21 -10.02
CA VAL A 20 -10.78 1.64 -8.78
C VAL A 20 -11.14 0.70 -7.64
N GLN A 21 -12.41 0.38 -7.48
CA GLN A 21 -12.89 -0.53 -6.44
C GLN A 21 -12.28 -1.93 -6.59
N ALA A 22 -12.23 -2.46 -7.81
CA ALA A 22 -11.62 -3.76 -8.09
C ALA A 22 -10.12 -3.75 -7.75
N LEU A 23 -9.42 -2.65 -8.07
CA LEU A 23 -7.99 -2.53 -7.77
C LEU A 23 -7.72 -2.44 -6.27
N ILE A 24 -8.55 -1.70 -5.51
CA ILE A 24 -8.50 -1.65 -4.04
C ILE A 24 -8.68 -3.06 -3.47
N ASN A 25 -9.75 -3.75 -3.86
CA ASN A 25 -10.06 -5.10 -3.35
C ASN A 25 -8.91 -6.07 -3.62
N ASN A 26 -8.34 -6.06 -4.83
CA ASN A 26 -7.18 -6.88 -5.16
C ASN A 26 -5.96 -6.56 -4.27
N GLY A 27 -5.67 -5.29 -4.05
CA GLY A 27 -4.57 -4.88 -3.15
C GLY A 27 -4.80 -5.34 -1.71
N LEU A 28 -6.05 -5.25 -1.20
CA LEU A 28 -6.41 -5.71 0.14
C LEU A 28 -6.32 -7.23 0.29
N GLU A 29 -6.71 -7.99 -0.73
CA GLU A 29 -6.56 -9.46 -0.73
C GLU A 29 -5.10 -9.87 -0.61
N PHE A 30 -4.18 -9.16 -1.28
CA PHE A 30 -2.75 -9.39 -1.13
C PHE A 30 -2.23 -8.98 0.26
N LEU A 31 -2.79 -7.94 0.92
CA LEU A 31 -2.46 -7.61 2.31
C LEU A 31 -2.94 -8.70 3.26
N ASP A 32 -4.17 -9.17 3.11
CA ASP A 32 -4.71 -10.28 3.92
C ASP A 32 -3.83 -11.53 3.76
N LYS A 33 -3.46 -11.86 2.53
CA LYS A 33 -2.53 -12.97 2.24
C LYS A 33 -1.17 -12.80 2.90
N ALA A 34 -0.61 -11.60 2.85
CA ALA A 34 0.67 -11.31 3.50
C ALA A 34 0.58 -11.50 5.03
N ARG A 35 -0.56 -11.13 5.65
CA ARG A 35 -0.81 -11.33 7.09
C ARG A 35 -0.89 -12.81 7.44
N GLU A 36 -1.70 -13.59 6.71
CA GLU A 36 -1.81 -15.04 6.90
C GLU A 36 -0.45 -15.74 6.83
N GLU A 37 0.37 -15.35 5.85
CA GLU A 37 1.70 -15.93 5.66
C GLU A 37 2.66 -15.54 6.77
N LEU A 38 2.53 -14.32 7.32
CA LEU A 38 3.31 -13.87 8.47
C LEU A 38 2.95 -14.65 9.73
N GLU A 39 1.64 -14.82 10.01
CA GLU A 39 1.12 -15.61 11.13
C GLU A 39 1.54 -17.08 11.03
N ALA A 40 1.59 -17.61 9.82
CA ALA A 40 2.09 -18.96 9.55
C ALA A 40 3.64 -19.08 9.56
N SER A 41 4.36 -18.02 10.00
CA SER A 41 5.83 -17.95 10.04
C SER A 41 6.49 -18.14 8.66
N LYS A 42 5.80 -17.76 7.59
CA LYS A 42 6.26 -17.84 6.20
C LYS A 42 6.73 -16.47 5.69
N ALA A 43 7.64 -15.82 6.41
CA ALA A 43 8.11 -14.45 6.13
C ALA A 43 8.55 -14.25 4.66
N LYS A 44 9.13 -15.27 4.04
CA LYS A 44 9.55 -15.26 2.63
C LYS A 44 8.38 -14.99 1.67
N PHE A 45 7.26 -15.65 1.87
CA PHE A 45 6.07 -15.49 1.03
C PHE A 45 5.32 -14.21 1.39
N SER A 46 5.20 -13.92 2.69
CA SER A 46 4.59 -12.70 3.19
C SER A 46 5.19 -11.44 2.57
N VAL A 47 6.53 -11.37 2.44
CA VAL A 47 7.17 -10.19 1.82
C VAL A 47 6.85 -10.04 0.34
N VAL A 48 6.61 -11.14 -0.37
CA VAL A 48 6.19 -11.11 -1.79
C VAL A 48 4.75 -10.62 -1.92
N SER A 49 3.84 -11.20 -1.13
CA SER A 49 2.43 -10.80 -1.11
C SER A 49 2.27 -9.34 -0.68
N PHE A 50 2.97 -8.93 0.37
CA PHE A 50 2.95 -7.55 0.84
C PHE A 50 3.48 -6.56 -0.21
N TRP A 51 4.61 -6.87 -0.88
CA TRP A 51 5.13 -5.99 -1.92
C TRP A 51 4.16 -5.87 -3.10
N THR A 52 3.50 -6.96 -3.47
CA THR A 52 2.46 -6.95 -4.51
C THR A 52 1.31 -6.01 -4.13
N ALA A 53 0.85 -6.06 -2.87
CA ALA A 53 -0.15 -5.14 -2.36
C ALA A 53 0.30 -3.68 -2.45
N VAL A 54 1.54 -3.37 -2.05
CA VAL A 54 2.12 -2.02 -2.17
C VAL A 54 2.07 -1.51 -3.61
N GLU A 55 2.55 -2.31 -4.57
CA GLU A 55 2.55 -1.93 -5.99
C GLU A 55 1.14 -1.70 -6.55
N ILE A 56 0.15 -2.46 -6.09
CA ILE A 56 -1.25 -2.29 -6.49
C ILE A 56 -1.85 -1.03 -5.84
N LEU A 57 -1.76 -0.91 -4.52
CA LEU A 57 -2.42 0.17 -3.76
C LEU A 57 -1.84 1.54 -4.08
N LEU A 58 -0.55 1.64 -4.40
CA LEU A 58 0.06 2.90 -4.86
C LEU A 58 -0.46 3.34 -6.25
N LYS A 59 -0.98 2.43 -7.06
CA LYS A 59 -1.56 2.75 -8.37
C LYS A 59 -3.03 3.19 -8.29
N VAL A 60 -3.71 2.91 -7.17
CA VAL A 60 -5.12 3.27 -7.00
C VAL A 60 -5.40 4.75 -7.26
N PRO A 61 -4.65 5.71 -6.67
CA PRO A 61 -4.86 7.13 -6.97
C PRO A 61 -4.65 7.49 -8.44
N LEU A 62 -3.71 6.83 -9.12
CA LEU A 62 -3.47 7.06 -10.55
C LEU A 62 -4.62 6.56 -11.42
N VAL A 63 -5.18 5.38 -11.10
CA VAL A 63 -6.36 4.85 -11.81
C VAL A 63 -7.59 5.71 -11.53
N HIS A 64 -7.73 6.21 -10.29
CA HIS A 64 -8.81 7.13 -9.92
C HIS A 64 -8.78 8.41 -10.75
N GLU A 65 -7.58 8.95 -10.99
CA GLU A 65 -7.42 10.11 -11.89
C GLU A 65 -7.68 9.72 -13.34
N HIS A 66 -6.95 8.73 -13.87
CA HIS A 66 -7.19 8.20 -15.21
C HIS A 66 -6.50 6.84 -15.40
N TRP A 67 -7.21 5.86 -15.90
CA TRP A 67 -6.73 4.49 -16.12
C TRP A 67 -5.42 4.39 -16.93
N SER A 68 -5.19 5.29 -17.89
CA SER A 68 -3.98 5.24 -18.75
C SER A 68 -2.68 5.60 -18.01
N LEU A 69 -2.76 6.24 -16.84
CA LEU A 69 -1.59 6.59 -16.04
C LEU A 69 -0.84 5.37 -15.53
N VAL A 70 -1.51 4.22 -15.40
CA VAL A 70 -0.87 2.97 -14.99
C VAL A 70 -0.37 2.11 -16.14
N CYS A 71 -0.57 2.55 -17.39
CA CYS A 71 -0.03 1.88 -18.57
C CYS A 71 1.39 2.37 -18.87
N SER A 72 2.29 1.43 -19.19
CA SER A 72 3.66 1.76 -19.60
C SER A 72 3.67 2.66 -20.83
N LYS A 73 4.53 3.69 -20.82
CA LYS A 73 4.71 4.64 -21.94
C LYS A 73 5.38 4.01 -23.19
N LYS A 74 5.84 2.75 -23.09
CA LYS A 74 6.46 2.03 -24.21
C LYS A 74 5.49 1.71 -25.34
N THR A 75 4.19 1.70 -25.05
CA THR A 75 3.13 1.44 -26.02
C THR A 75 2.01 2.45 -25.85
N THR A 76 1.28 2.77 -26.91
CA THR A 76 0.08 3.61 -26.80
C THR A 76 -0.98 2.88 -25.98
N PRO A 77 -1.48 3.48 -24.86
CA PRO A 77 -2.50 2.86 -24.03
C PRO A 77 -3.79 2.60 -24.85
N LYS A 78 -4.31 1.37 -24.77
CA LYS A 78 -5.58 0.99 -25.40
C LYS A 78 -6.55 0.58 -24.29
N LYS A 79 -7.73 1.21 -24.23
CA LYS A 79 -8.74 0.95 -23.18
C LYS A 79 -9.15 -0.54 -23.14
N GLN A 80 -9.31 -1.18 -24.30
CA GLN A 80 -9.66 -2.60 -24.34
C GLN A 80 -8.55 -3.50 -23.80
N ALA A 81 -7.28 -3.21 -24.11
CA ALA A 81 -6.16 -3.96 -23.57
C ALA A 81 -6.06 -3.81 -22.03
N TYR A 82 -6.30 -2.58 -21.53
CA TYR A 82 -6.39 -2.32 -20.09
C TYR A 82 -7.49 -3.16 -19.42
N ARG A 83 -8.71 -3.16 -19.96
CA ARG A 83 -9.85 -3.94 -19.45
C ARG A 83 -9.57 -5.45 -19.46
N ASN A 84 -8.86 -5.95 -20.45
CA ASN A 84 -8.53 -7.37 -20.56
C ASN A 84 -7.29 -7.77 -19.73
N GLY A 85 -6.58 -6.82 -19.12
CA GLY A 85 -5.29 -7.08 -18.46
C GLY A 85 -4.11 -7.27 -19.41
N ASP A 86 -4.29 -7.08 -20.71
CA ASP A 86 -3.28 -7.25 -21.77
C ASP A 86 -2.45 -5.98 -21.97
N PHE A 87 -1.91 -5.44 -20.89
CA PHE A 87 -1.07 -4.24 -20.94
C PHE A 87 0.15 -4.36 -20.02
N GLN A 88 1.22 -3.68 -20.36
CA GLN A 88 2.35 -3.55 -19.45
C GLN A 88 2.07 -2.43 -18.46
N SER A 89 1.99 -2.78 -17.18
CA SER A 89 1.86 -1.81 -16.11
C SER A 89 3.16 -1.05 -15.85
N ILE A 90 3.05 0.18 -15.35
CA ILE A 90 4.19 0.98 -14.91
C ILE A 90 4.89 0.34 -13.72
N THR A 91 6.19 0.61 -13.58
CA THR A 91 7.03 0.19 -12.47
C THR A 91 6.77 0.99 -11.20
N TYR A 92 7.29 0.54 -10.07
CA TYR A 92 7.24 1.28 -8.80
C TYR A 92 7.84 2.70 -8.93
N GLU A 93 8.99 2.83 -9.61
CA GLU A 93 9.64 4.13 -9.79
C GLU A 93 8.81 5.08 -10.67
N GLU A 94 8.19 4.56 -11.74
CA GLU A 94 7.27 5.35 -12.57
C GLU A 94 6.02 5.74 -11.78
N THR A 95 5.46 4.83 -10.95
CA THR A 95 4.33 5.13 -10.05
C THR A 95 4.67 6.28 -9.12
N ARG A 96 5.82 6.21 -8.44
CA ARG A 96 6.30 7.25 -7.53
C ARG A 96 6.48 8.61 -8.23
N SER A 97 7.04 8.59 -9.44
CA SER A 97 7.19 9.82 -10.23
C SER A 97 5.84 10.43 -10.60
N LEU A 98 4.86 9.62 -11.01
CA LEU A 98 3.53 10.11 -11.36
C LEU A 98 2.74 10.63 -10.14
N LEU A 99 2.86 9.99 -8.97
CA LEU A 99 2.28 10.52 -7.73
C LEU A 99 2.82 11.91 -7.40
N ARG A 100 4.11 12.16 -7.64
CA ARG A 100 4.75 13.47 -7.42
C ARG A 100 4.40 14.47 -8.50
N ASP A 101 4.56 14.10 -9.78
CA ASP A 101 4.61 15.04 -10.90
C ASP A 101 3.22 15.31 -11.50
N VAL A 102 2.28 14.37 -11.35
CA VAL A 102 0.91 14.48 -11.91
C VAL A 102 -0.11 14.74 -10.82
N LEU A 103 -0.04 14.00 -9.70
CA LEU A 103 -0.99 14.16 -8.59
C LEU A 103 -0.51 15.12 -7.51
N GLU A 104 0.71 15.66 -7.64
CA GLU A 104 1.32 16.59 -6.68
C GLU A 104 1.34 16.09 -5.22
N LYS A 105 1.29 14.75 -5.06
CA LYS A 105 1.28 14.06 -3.77
C LYS A 105 2.45 13.04 -3.71
N PRO A 106 3.70 13.51 -3.53
CA PRO A 106 4.86 12.64 -3.46
C PRO A 106 4.79 11.69 -2.27
N LEU A 107 5.36 10.49 -2.42
CA LEU A 107 5.62 9.63 -1.27
C LEU A 107 6.59 10.33 -0.31
N PRO A 108 6.28 10.37 1.01
CA PRO A 108 7.22 10.84 2.01
C PRO A 108 8.54 10.06 1.95
N PRO A 109 9.70 10.70 2.21
CA PRO A 109 11.01 10.03 2.14
C PRO A 109 11.13 8.81 3.06
N ASP A 110 10.54 8.87 4.26
CA ASP A 110 10.51 7.76 5.22
C ASP A 110 9.69 6.58 4.69
N THR A 111 8.54 6.84 4.08
CA THR A 111 7.68 5.85 3.42
C THR A 111 8.41 5.19 2.25
N HIS A 112 9.04 5.99 1.38
CA HIS A 112 9.86 5.46 0.28
C HIS A 112 10.98 4.56 0.77
N ASN A 113 11.73 4.99 1.80
CA ASN A 113 12.82 4.22 2.37
C ASN A 113 12.35 2.88 2.97
N ALA A 114 11.18 2.86 3.65
CA ALA A 114 10.58 1.63 4.16
C ALA A 114 10.23 0.67 3.02
N PHE A 115 9.59 1.18 1.95
CA PHE A 115 9.24 0.37 0.77
C PHE A 115 10.46 -0.18 0.05
N GLU A 116 11.54 0.60 -0.09
CA GLU A 116 12.79 0.14 -0.72
C GLU A 116 13.44 -1.04 0.00
N LYS A 117 13.36 -1.09 1.33
CA LYS A 117 13.87 -2.23 2.11
C LYS A 117 13.09 -3.50 1.77
N VAL A 118 11.77 -3.43 1.80
CA VAL A 118 10.90 -4.57 1.46
C VAL A 118 11.08 -4.98 0.00
N ARG A 119 11.20 -4.04 -0.93
CA ARG A 119 11.49 -4.32 -2.35
C ARG A 119 12.78 -5.10 -2.53
N LYS A 120 13.83 -4.76 -1.79
CA LYS A 120 15.09 -5.50 -1.82
C LYS A 120 14.93 -6.93 -1.32
N HIS A 121 14.18 -7.16 -0.25
CA HIS A 121 13.89 -8.52 0.24
C HIS A 121 13.09 -9.32 -0.78
N ARG A 122 12.01 -8.73 -1.34
CA ARG A 122 11.21 -9.37 -2.39
C ARG A 122 12.07 -9.74 -3.60
N ASN A 123 12.94 -8.85 -4.07
CA ASN A 123 13.78 -9.12 -5.21
C ASN A 123 14.79 -10.27 -4.94
N ARG A 124 15.36 -10.35 -3.72
CA ARG A 124 16.18 -11.50 -3.33
C ARG A 124 15.38 -12.79 -3.37
N VAL A 125 14.17 -12.80 -2.82
CA VAL A 125 13.31 -13.98 -2.72
C VAL A 125 12.93 -14.50 -4.11
N VAL A 126 12.60 -13.62 -5.04
CA VAL A 126 12.03 -13.97 -6.34
C VAL A 126 13.11 -14.30 -7.37
N HIS A 127 14.25 -13.62 -7.32
CA HIS A 127 15.26 -13.72 -8.39
C HIS A 127 16.51 -14.48 -7.99
N PHE A 128 16.73 -14.72 -6.69
CA PHE A 128 17.95 -15.38 -6.23
C PHE A 128 17.64 -16.53 -5.27
N TYR A 129 18.36 -17.63 -5.42
CA TYR A 129 18.37 -18.68 -4.43
C TYR A 129 19.20 -18.22 -3.22
N HIS A 130 18.53 -17.99 -2.08
CA HIS A 130 19.21 -17.73 -0.82
C HIS A 130 19.22 -19.03 0.00
N SER A 131 20.39 -19.66 0.13
CA SER A 131 20.57 -20.91 0.89
C SER A 131 20.38 -20.77 2.41
N ALA A 132 20.32 -19.54 2.91
CA ALA A 132 20.24 -19.26 4.34
C ALA A 132 19.34 -18.04 4.62
N PHE A 133 18.02 -18.27 4.68
CA PHE A 133 17.19 -17.47 5.53
C PHE A 133 17.44 -17.92 6.98
N THR A 134 18.42 -17.34 7.63
CA THR A 134 18.65 -17.55 9.06
C THR A 134 17.46 -16.98 9.86
N TYR A 135 17.31 -17.39 11.10
CA TYR A 135 16.32 -16.81 11.99
C TYR A 135 16.47 -15.28 12.13
N ALA A 136 17.71 -14.80 12.18
CA ALA A 136 18.01 -13.36 12.21
C ALA A 136 17.58 -12.63 10.92
N ASP A 137 17.72 -13.26 9.75
CA ASP A 137 17.25 -12.68 8.50
C ASP A 137 15.71 -12.61 8.46
N GLN A 138 15.01 -13.59 9.00
CA GLN A 138 13.55 -13.60 9.08
C GLN A 138 13.04 -12.50 10.02
N GLU A 139 13.66 -12.32 11.17
CA GLU A 139 13.32 -11.26 12.12
C GLU A 139 13.52 -9.87 11.51
N GLN A 140 14.64 -9.65 10.81
CA GLN A 140 14.90 -8.39 10.11
C GLN A 140 13.88 -8.11 9.01
N ILE A 141 13.51 -9.13 8.22
CA ILE A 141 12.46 -9.01 7.20
C ILE A 141 11.12 -8.62 7.82
N GLN A 142 10.72 -9.28 8.91
CA GLN A 142 9.46 -8.99 9.60
C GLN A 142 9.42 -7.57 10.15
N LYS A 143 10.53 -7.10 10.74
CA LYS A 143 10.66 -5.74 11.24
C LYS A 143 10.54 -4.70 10.12
N GLU A 144 11.28 -4.87 9.04
CA GLU A 144 11.25 -3.94 7.90
C GLU A 144 9.92 -3.97 7.15
N GLN A 145 9.26 -5.14 7.09
CA GLN A 145 7.90 -5.26 6.57
C GLN A 145 6.87 -4.56 7.45
N ALA A 146 7.00 -4.63 8.78
CA ALA A 146 6.14 -3.92 9.70
C ALA A 146 6.27 -2.40 9.58
N ASP A 147 7.50 -1.90 9.43
CA ASP A 147 7.77 -0.47 9.15
C ASP A 147 7.06 -0.02 7.85
N ALA A 148 7.19 -0.83 6.79
CA ALA A 148 6.57 -0.54 5.51
C ALA A 148 5.04 -0.66 5.56
N TRP A 149 4.49 -1.60 6.33
CA TRP A 149 3.04 -1.75 6.53
C TRP A 149 2.46 -0.52 7.23
N PHE A 150 3.12 -0.06 8.27
CA PHE A 150 2.74 1.16 8.96
C PHE A 150 2.80 2.38 8.01
N ALA A 151 3.85 2.48 7.20
CA ALA A 151 3.99 3.53 6.20
C ALA A 151 2.89 3.49 5.13
N LEU A 152 2.47 2.28 4.68
CA LEU A 152 1.36 2.10 3.74
C LEU A 152 0.02 2.55 4.35
N ASN A 153 -0.24 2.20 5.61
CA ASN A 153 -1.43 2.65 6.32
C ASN A 153 -1.49 4.18 6.41
N ARG A 154 -0.38 4.83 6.72
CA ARG A 154 -0.28 6.29 6.71
C ARG A 154 -0.53 6.87 5.32
N PHE A 155 0.07 6.30 4.27
CA PHE A 155 -0.16 6.73 2.90
C PHE A 155 -1.65 6.74 2.54
N MET A 156 -2.35 5.65 2.83
CA MET A 156 -3.79 5.55 2.55
C MET A 156 -4.61 6.56 3.38
N ARG A 157 -4.32 6.69 4.68
CA ARG A 157 -5.09 7.52 5.60
C ARG A 157 -4.77 9.01 5.48
N ASP A 158 -3.50 9.37 5.38
CA ASP A 158 -3.08 10.76 5.49
C ASP A 158 -3.13 11.49 4.15
N GLN A 159 -2.90 10.78 3.04
CA GLN A 159 -2.84 11.39 1.71
C GLN A 159 -4.06 11.08 0.83
N TRP A 160 -4.68 9.91 1.00
CA TRP A 160 -5.68 9.38 0.08
C TRP A 160 -6.96 8.91 0.76
N LEU A 161 -7.28 9.48 1.93
CA LEU A 161 -8.46 9.11 2.70
C LEU A 161 -9.74 9.13 1.85
N SER A 162 -9.91 10.16 1.01
CA SER A 162 -11.09 10.30 0.14
C SER A 162 -11.31 9.14 -0.83
N ILE A 163 -10.26 8.38 -1.15
CA ILE A 163 -10.35 7.20 -2.04
C ILE A 163 -10.53 5.92 -1.20
N PHE A 164 -9.91 5.85 -0.02
CA PHE A 164 -9.90 4.65 0.80
C PHE A 164 -10.94 4.67 1.94
N ASP A 165 -11.79 5.73 2.02
CA ASP A 165 -12.71 6.00 3.15
C ASP A 165 -13.96 5.10 3.19
N GLU A 166 -14.13 4.14 2.30
CA GLU A 166 -15.19 3.14 2.48
C GLU A 166 -14.97 2.36 3.79
N PRO A 167 -15.97 2.29 4.69
CA PRO A 167 -15.80 1.68 6.02
C PRO A 167 -15.24 0.26 6.00
N LEU A 168 -15.59 -0.53 4.98
CA LEU A 168 -15.06 -1.90 4.82
C LEU A 168 -13.62 -1.90 4.31
N THR A 169 -13.26 -1.00 3.41
CA THR A 169 -11.92 -0.85 2.85
C THR A 169 -10.94 -0.41 3.94
N LEU A 170 -11.31 0.63 4.68
CA LEU A 170 -10.49 1.13 5.79
C LEU A 170 -10.35 0.08 6.90
N LYS A 171 -11.43 -0.61 7.26
CA LYS A 171 -11.39 -1.65 8.29
C LYS A 171 -10.47 -2.82 7.89
N ARG A 172 -10.51 -3.27 6.64
CA ARG A 172 -9.62 -4.35 6.16
C ARG A 172 -8.17 -3.89 6.00
N ALA A 173 -7.95 -2.73 5.38
CA ALA A 173 -6.61 -2.18 5.17
C ALA A 173 -5.92 -1.81 6.49
N LEU A 174 -6.72 -1.31 7.43
CA LEU A 174 -6.31 -0.77 8.71
C LEU A 174 -6.71 -1.69 9.87
N ASP A 175 -6.76 -2.99 9.71
CA ASP A 175 -6.87 -3.88 10.89
C ASP A 175 -5.66 -3.64 11.81
N GLU A 176 -5.53 -2.35 12.14
CA GLU A 176 -4.50 -1.79 13.00
C GLU A 176 -4.55 -2.45 14.37
N ASP A 177 -5.76 -2.75 14.84
CA ASP A 177 -5.95 -3.45 16.11
C ASP A 177 -5.42 -4.88 16.05
N GLY A 178 -5.66 -5.61 14.96
CA GLY A 178 -5.09 -6.93 14.73
C GLY A 178 -3.57 -6.89 14.59
N MET A 179 -3.05 -5.94 13.82
CA MET A 179 -1.61 -5.76 13.65
C MET A 179 -0.91 -5.33 14.95
N LEU A 180 -1.51 -4.45 15.76
CA LEU A 180 -0.96 -4.06 17.08
C LEU A 180 -0.95 -5.21 18.07
N ARG A 181 -1.97 -6.07 18.07
CA ARG A 181 -2.04 -7.23 18.99
C ARG A 181 -1.09 -8.34 18.58
N ASN A 182 -0.91 -8.57 17.29
CA ASN A 182 -0.21 -9.75 16.78
C ASN A 182 1.22 -9.46 16.32
N SER A 183 1.64 -8.20 16.21
CA SER A 183 2.98 -7.83 15.75
C SER A 183 3.62 -6.78 16.65
N LEU A 184 4.59 -7.21 17.48
CA LEU A 184 5.42 -6.31 18.29
C LEU A 184 6.20 -5.33 17.41
N PHE A 185 6.63 -5.74 16.23
CA PHE A 185 7.35 -4.88 15.28
C PHE A 185 6.46 -3.76 14.73
N TYR A 186 5.18 -4.04 14.47
CA TYR A 186 4.23 -3.01 14.05
C TYR A 186 3.93 -2.01 15.18
N ALA A 187 3.75 -2.50 16.39
CA ALA A 187 3.56 -1.66 17.57
C ALA A 187 4.79 -0.75 17.80
N ASP A 188 6.02 -1.28 17.65
CA ASP A 188 7.26 -0.51 17.74
C ASP A 188 7.36 0.55 16.64
N ALA A 189 7.01 0.23 15.40
CA ALA A 189 6.98 1.18 14.30
C ALA A 189 6.04 2.37 14.58
N LYS A 190 4.81 2.08 15.05
CA LYS A 190 3.84 3.10 15.45
C LYS A 190 4.34 3.93 16.63
N PHE A 191 4.91 3.30 17.65
CA PHE A 191 5.44 4.00 18.82
C PHE A 191 6.59 4.95 18.44
N ARG A 192 7.54 4.51 17.62
CA ARG A 192 8.64 5.36 17.13
C ARG A 192 8.13 6.59 16.38
N TYR A 193 7.08 6.44 15.62
CA TYR A 193 6.44 7.55 14.90
C TYR A 193 5.80 8.56 15.85
N LEU A 194 5.06 8.09 16.87
CA LEU A 194 4.35 8.94 17.82
C LEU A 194 5.25 9.55 18.90
N LYS A 195 6.44 8.99 19.12
CA LYS A 195 7.34 9.39 20.21
C LYS A 195 7.67 10.89 20.24
N PRO A 196 8.00 11.57 19.11
CA PRO A 196 8.28 13.00 19.12
C PRO A 196 7.11 13.84 19.63
N GLU A 197 5.88 13.47 19.26
CA GLU A 197 4.66 14.15 19.71
C GLU A 197 4.42 13.92 21.20
N LEU A 198 4.55 12.69 21.67
CA LEU A 198 4.44 12.33 23.08
C LEU A 198 5.49 13.05 23.95
N ASP A 199 6.72 13.17 23.48
CA ASP A 199 7.79 13.88 24.15
C ASP A 199 7.52 15.40 24.19
N GLY A 200 6.88 15.95 23.14
CA GLY A 200 6.40 17.33 23.10
C GLY A 200 5.31 17.60 24.15
N LEU A 201 4.30 16.73 24.24
CA LEU A 201 3.22 16.85 25.22
C LEU A 201 3.71 16.75 26.67
N LYS A 202 4.69 15.85 26.95
CA LYS A 202 5.30 15.75 28.27
C LYS A 202 6.01 17.05 28.70
N LYS A 203 6.69 17.70 27.77
CA LYS A 203 7.35 18.99 28.04
C LYS A 203 6.35 20.12 28.32
N GLN A 204 5.20 20.13 27.64
CA GLN A 204 4.12 21.08 27.88
C GLN A 204 3.40 20.84 29.21
N GLY A 205 3.17 19.59 29.59
CA GLY A 205 2.57 19.21 30.87
C GLY A 205 3.42 19.53 32.11
N CYS A 206 4.74 19.52 31.97
CA CYS A 206 5.65 19.93 33.05
C CYS A 206 5.73 21.46 33.28
N SER A 207 5.27 22.27 32.31
CA SER A 207 5.27 23.73 32.44
C SER A 207 4.04 24.32 33.16
N VAL A 208 3.04 23.49 33.49
CA VAL A 208 1.78 23.92 34.15
C VAL A 208 1.81 23.64 35.66
N SER A 209 2.86 23.05 36.21
CA SER A 209 2.97 22.68 37.63
C SER A 209 4.17 23.33 38.33
N ALA A 210 4.51 24.57 37.96
CA ALA A 210 5.54 25.38 38.65
C ALA A 210 4.97 26.75 39.06
#